data_8b654b88d6b394379dd48dc1e2391bea
#
_entry.id   8b654b88d6b394379dd48dc1e2391bea
#
_cell.length_a   1.000
_cell.length_b   1.000
_cell.length_c   1.000
_cell.angle_alpha   90.00
_cell.angle_beta   90.00
_cell.angle_gamma   90.00
#
_symmetry.space_group_name_H-M   'P 1'
#
loop_
_entity.id
_entity.type
_entity.pdbx_description
1 polymer ?
#
loop_
_entity_poly.entity_id
_entity_poly.type
_entity_poly.pdbx_seq_one_letter_code
_entity_poly.pdbx_strand_id
1 'polypeptide(L)'
;MRSVLERMARAGHPPLHTRTPQEARIAYQAGADVLEVPKAALARVEDLQIPARDGAMLPARLYAPSTDKGLPVLLYTHGGGFTIGNIATHDILCRELARLAGCMVVSLDYRLAPEHRFPTASNDAWDALQWLAANAERLGADPQRLTVGGDSAGGTLAAVNAILARDAGLPLALQLLIYPGCAAHQDTPSHALFARGLVLEEPAISWFFGNYVQSRAEREDWRFAPLHAPDVDGVAPAWIGLAECDPLVDEGIEYADKLRLAGVPVDLDIYRGVTHEFIKMGRAIPEARKAHADAARALRLAFGME
;
A
#
# COMPACT_ATOMS: atom_id res chain seq x y z
N MET A 1 15.13 -13.08 8.01
CA MET A 1 15.47 -11.67 7.82
C MET A 1 16.97 -11.35 7.91
N ARG A 2 17.69 -11.71 8.97
CA ARG A 2 19.13 -11.38 9.15
C ARG A 2 20.00 -11.68 7.93
N SER A 3 19.91 -12.89 7.35
CA SER A 3 20.69 -13.26 6.16
C SER A 3 20.35 -12.46 4.90
N VAL A 4 19.16 -11.89 4.83
CA VAL A 4 18.75 -10.97 3.74
C VAL A 4 19.47 -9.65 3.92
N LEU A 5 19.40 -9.06 5.13
CA LEU A 5 20.07 -7.79 5.45
C LEU A 5 21.60 -7.88 5.24
N GLU A 6 22.23 -9.00 5.68
CA GLU A 6 23.65 -9.23 5.46
C GLU A 6 24.03 -9.31 3.97
N ARG A 7 23.16 -9.88 3.13
CA ARG A 7 23.39 -9.92 1.68
C ARG A 7 23.20 -8.55 1.04
N MET A 8 22.18 -7.79 1.46
CA MET A 8 21.97 -6.42 1.00
C MET A 8 23.17 -5.53 1.36
N ALA A 9 23.65 -5.61 2.60
CA ALA A 9 24.85 -4.88 3.04
C ALA A 9 26.11 -5.25 2.23
N ARG A 10 26.31 -6.54 1.93
CA ARG A 10 27.45 -7.02 1.11
C ARG A 10 27.35 -6.58 -0.36
N ALA A 11 26.16 -6.41 -0.89
CA ALA A 11 25.96 -5.90 -2.26
C ALA A 11 26.44 -4.44 -2.42
N GLY A 12 26.50 -3.68 -1.31
CA GLY A 12 27.14 -2.35 -1.28
C GLY A 12 26.46 -1.30 -2.16
N HIS A 13 25.18 -1.47 -2.47
CA HIS A 13 24.46 -0.48 -3.26
C HIS A 13 24.27 0.82 -2.45
N PRO A 14 24.51 2.00 -3.08
CA PRO A 14 24.25 3.27 -2.42
C PRO A 14 22.77 3.37 -1.99
N PRO A 15 22.48 3.89 -0.78
CA PRO A 15 21.11 4.08 -0.31
C PRO A 15 20.27 4.93 -1.27
N LEU A 16 18.96 4.65 -1.34
CA LEU A 16 18.06 5.37 -2.26
C LEU A 16 18.03 6.88 -2.00
N HIS A 17 18.04 7.28 -0.73
CA HIS A 17 18.02 8.70 -0.33
C HIS A 17 19.29 9.49 -0.69
N THR A 18 20.36 8.84 -1.15
CA THR A 18 21.59 9.49 -1.65
C THR A 18 21.55 9.73 -3.17
N ARG A 19 20.46 9.35 -3.81
CA ARG A 19 20.25 9.44 -5.26
C ARG A 19 19.24 10.53 -5.61
N THR A 20 19.23 10.94 -6.87
CA THR A 20 18.09 11.70 -7.40
C THR A 20 16.83 10.81 -7.41
N PRO A 21 15.62 11.38 -7.37
CA PRO A 21 14.38 10.59 -7.45
C PRO A 21 14.34 9.66 -8.66
N GLN A 22 14.82 10.10 -9.82
CA GLN A 22 14.87 9.31 -11.06
C GLN A 22 15.81 8.12 -10.95
N GLU A 23 17.02 8.33 -10.42
CA GLU A 23 17.99 7.25 -10.18
C GLU A 23 17.47 6.26 -9.12
N ALA A 24 16.78 6.74 -8.09
CA ALA A 24 16.18 5.91 -7.06
C ALA A 24 15.06 5.03 -7.64
N ARG A 25 14.21 5.56 -8.52
CA ARG A 25 13.18 4.79 -9.25
C ARG A 25 13.78 3.66 -10.07
N ILE A 26 14.83 3.97 -10.84
CA ILE A 26 15.54 2.96 -11.66
C ILE A 26 16.14 1.87 -10.77
N ALA A 27 16.82 2.27 -9.71
CA ALA A 27 17.46 1.31 -8.79
C ALA A 27 16.43 0.44 -8.06
N TYR A 28 15.32 1.02 -7.61
CA TYR A 28 14.23 0.30 -6.94
C TYR A 28 13.57 -0.71 -7.89
N GLN A 29 13.27 -0.30 -9.10
CA GLN A 29 12.68 -1.19 -10.10
C GLN A 29 13.62 -2.34 -10.48
N ALA A 30 14.92 -2.11 -10.60
CA ALA A 30 15.90 -3.15 -10.89
C ALA A 30 16.00 -4.22 -9.79
N GLY A 31 15.68 -3.87 -8.54
CA GLY A 31 15.72 -4.79 -7.40
C GLY A 31 14.38 -5.45 -7.07
N ALA A 32 13.28 -5.01 -7.65
CA ALA A 32 11.93 -5.32 -7.19
C ALA A 32 11.62 -6.82 -7.11
N ASP A 33 11.99 -7.60 -8.12
CA ASP A 33 11.60 -9.02 -8.24
C ASP A 33 12.59 -10.00 -7.58
N VAL A 34 13.73 -9.53 -7.08
CA VAL A 34 14.86 -10.39 -6.65
C VAL A 34 14.47 -11.33 -5.51
N LEU A 35 13.68 -10.83 -4.55
CA LEU A 35 13.27 -11.58 -3.35
C LEU A 35 11.81 -12.05 -3.40
N GLU A 36 11.08 -11.71 -4.46
CA GLU A 36 9.68 -12.06 -4.65
C GLU A 36 9.47 -13.56 -4.95
N VAL A 37 8.26 -14.04 -4.68
CA VAL A 37 7.82 -15.36 -5.13
C VAL A 37 7.78 -15.46 -6.66
N PRO A 38 7.72 -16.66 -7.25
CA PRO A 38 7.53 -16.79 -8.69
C PRO A 38 6.25 -16.10 -9.15
N LYS A 39 6.34 -15.42 -10.30
CA LYS A 39 5.23 -14.68 -10.89
C LYS A 39 4.06 -15.61 -11.22
N ALA A 40 2.91 -15.41 -10.60
CA ALA A 40 1.71 -16.20 -10.82
C ALA A 40 1.11 -15.92 -12.21
N ALA A 41 0.71 -16.98 -12.91
CA ALA A 41 -0.10 -16.86 -14.11
C ALA A 41 -1.55 -16.53 -13.72
N LEU A 42 -2.17 -15.59 -14.43
CA LEU A 42 -3.56 -15.20 -14.25
C LEU A 42 -4.32 -15.26 -15.56
N ALA A 43 -5.64 -15.39 -15.48
CA ALA A 43 -6.49 -15.46 -16.67
C ALA A 43 -6.57 -14.13 -17.43
N ARG A 44 -6.50 -12.99 -16.69
CA ARG A 44 -6.50 -11.66 -17.30
C ARG A 44 -5.43 -10.80 -16.66
N VAL A 45 -4.67 -10.09 -17.50
CA VAL A 45 -3.77 -9.01 -17.10
C VAL A 45 -3.90 -7.94 -18.18
N GLU A 46 -4.46 -6.79 -17.84
CA GLU A 46 -4.85 -5.76 -18.80
C GLU A 46 -4.41 -4.38 -18.32
N ASP A 47 -3.80 -3.60 -19.19
CA ASP A 47 -3.47 -2.21 -18.89
C ASP A 47 -4.71 -1.32 -19.07
N LEU A 48 -4.91 -0.42 -18.13
CA LEU A 48 -6.02 0.52 -18.08
C LEU A 48 -5.49 1.96 -18.04
N GLN A 49 -6.38 2.88 -18.43
CA GLN A 49 -6.16 4.33 -18.26
C GLN A 49 -7.32 4.90 -17.47
N ILE A 50 -7.05 5.49 -16.33
CA ILE A 50 -8.06 6.06 -15.44
C ILE A 50 -7.96 7.58 -15.50
N PRO A 51 -9.04 8.31 -15.83
CA PRO A 51 -9.01 9.77 -15.87
C PRO A 51 -8.96 10.35 -14.44
N ALA A 52 -8.01 11.23 -14.19
CA ALA A 52 -7.96 12.06 -13.00
C ALA A 52 -8.80 13.34 -13.18
N ARG A 53 -9.16 13.98 -12.06
CA ARG A 53 -9.97 15.21 -12.01
C ARG A 53 -9.39 16.40 -12.78
N ASP A 54 -8.08 16.43 -12.98
CA ASP A 54 -7.35 17.45 -13.71
C ASP A 54 -7.12 17.13 -15.20
N GLY A 55 -7.70 16.01 -15.67
CA GLY A 55 -7.63 15.55 -17.06
C GLY A 55 -6.41 14.68 -17.37
N ALA A 56 -5.51 14.43 -16.42
CA ALA A 56 -4.44 13.46 -16.59
C ALA A 56 -5.01 12.05 -16.72
N MET A 57 -4.32 11.19 -17.48
CA MET A 57 -4.66 9.78 -17.57
C MET A 57 -3.67 8.99 -16.71
N LEU A 58 -4.19 8.32 -15.68
CA LEU A 58 -3.41 7.53 -14.75
C LEU A 58 -3.29 6.09 -15.28
N PRO A 59 -2.08 5.57 -15.49
CA PRO A 59 -1.91 4.17 -15.81
C PRO A 59 -2.38 3.29 -14.65
N ALA A 60 -3.05 2.19 -14.98
CA ALA A 60 -3.41 1.17 -14.01
C ALA A 60 -3.30 -0.21 -14.67
N ARG A 61 -3.20 -1.24 -13.87
CA ARG A 61 -3.20 -2.62 -14.37
C ARG A 61 -4.17 -3.47 -13.60
N LEU A 62 -5.05 -4.14 -14.34
CA LEU A 62 -6.00 -5.11 -13.85
C LEU A 62 -5.38 -6.50 -13.86
N TYR A 63 -5.57 -7.22 -12.77
CA TYR A 63 -5.21 -8.62 -12.59
C TYR A 63 -6.46 -9.41 -12.17
N ALA A 64 -6.82 -10.47 -12.90
CA ALA A 64 -7.95 -11.32 -12.51
C ALA A 64 -7.59 -12.81 -12.61
N PRO A 65 -7.93 -13.60 -11.58
CA PRO A 65 -7.59 -15.02 -11.51
C PRO A 65 -8.44 -15.86 -12.48
N SER A 66 -9.59 -15.36 -12.87
CA SER A 66 -10.50 -16.00 -13.84
C SER A 66 -11.11 -14.99 -14.80
N THR A 67 -11.86 -15.49 -15.79
CA THR A 67 -12.66 -14.66 -16.72
C THR A 67 -14.11 -14.52 -16.27
N ASP A 68 -14.45 -15.01 -15.08
CA ASP A 68 -15.78 -14.91 -14.52
C ASP A 68 -16.19 -13.44 -14.31
N LYS A 69 -17.50 -13.22 -14.36
CA LYS A 69 -18.07 -11.90 -14.06
C LYS A 69 -18.47 -11.82 -12.58
N GLY A 70 -18.52 -10.57 -12.08
CA GLY A 70 -18.89 -10.30 -10.70
C GLY A 70 -17.79 -10.68 -9.71
N LEU A 71 -16.52 -10.64 -10.10
CA LEU A 71 -15.42 -10.82 -9.17
C LEU A 71 -15.38 -9.66 -8.16
N PRO A 72 -15.11 -9.91 -6.87
CA PRO A 72 -14.76 -8.84 -5.95
C PRO A 72 -13.52 -8.09 -6.45
N VAL A 73 -13.33 -6.84 -6.04
CA VAL A 73 -12.20 -6.06 -6.55
C VAL A 73 -11.48 -5.27 -5.44
N LEU A 74 -10.15 -5.30 -5.51
CA LEU A 74 -9.23 -4.52 -4.71
C LEU A 74 -8.61 -3.43 -5.57
N LEU A 75 -8.79 -2.15 -5.21
CA LEU A 75 -7.92 -1.08 -5.69
C LEU A 75 -6.64 -1.11 -4.86
N TYR A 76 -5.50 -1.36 -5.51
CA TYR A 76 -4.20 -1.43 -4.86
C TYR A 76 -3.33 -0.22 -5.20
N THR A 77 -2.81 0.44 -4.18
CA THR A 77 -1.83 1.53 -4.26
C THR A 77 -0.49 1.05 -3.74
N HIS A 78 0.56 1.18 -4.55
CA HIS A 78 1.90 0.67 -4.24
C HIS A 78 2.64 1.53 -3.22
N GLY A 79 3.62 0.92 -2.51
CA GLY A 79 4.55 1.61 -1.63
C GLY A 79 5.65 2.37 -2.39
N GLY A 80 6.53 3.02 -1.62
CA GLY A 80 7.66 3.76 -2.16
C GLY A 80 7.69 5.25 -1.79
N GLY A 81 7.15 5.62 -0.62
CA GLY A 81 7.25 6.97 -0.06
C GLY A 81 6.72 8.06 -0.99
N PHE A 82 5.71 7.78 -1.79
CA PHE A 82 5.13 8.69 -2.80
C PHE A 82 6.13 9.17 -3.86
N THR A 83 7.36 8.63 -3.88
CA THR A 83 8.48 9.11 -4.71
C THR A 83 8.99 8.05 -5.67
N ILE A 84 8.95 6.78 -5.28
CA ILE A 84 9.37 5.63 -6.08
C ILE A 84 8.25 4.59 -6.16
N GLY A 85 8.50 3.50 -6.87
CA GLY A 85 7.49 2.46 -7.11
C GLY A 85 6.66 2.71 -8.38
N ASN A 86 6.01 1.65 -8.84
CA ASN A 86 5.11 1.66 -9.99
C ASN A 86 4.40 0.30 -10.10
N ILE A 87 3.55 0.12 -11.12
CA ILE A 87 2.88 -1.16 -11.41
C ILE A 87 3.89 -2.32 -11.52
N ALA A 88 5.03 -2.12 -12.17
CA ALA A 88 5.99 -3.20 -12.40
C ALA A 88 6.66 -3.66 -11.09
N THR A 89 6.94 -2.75 -10.17
CA THR A 89 7.58 -3.07 -8.89
C THR A 89 6.67 -3.83 -7.92
N HIS A 90 5.35 -3.86 -8.16
CA HIS A 90 4.36 -4.55 -7.34
C HIS A 90 3.53 -5.58 -8.13
N ASP A 91 3.94 -5.89 -9.38
CA ASP A 91 3.24 -6.83 -10.27
C ASP A 91 3.09 -8.22 -9.63
N ILE A 92 4.16 -8.75 -8.99
CA ILE A 92 4.13 -10.08 -8.37
C ILE A 92 3.20 -10.10 -7.16
N LEU A 93 3.30 -9.10 -6.28
CA LEU A 93 2.43 -9.00 -5.11
C LEU A 93 0.95 -8.88 -5.50
N CYS A 94 0.62 -8.02 -6.48
CA CYS A 94 -0.76 -7.88 -6.97
C CYS A 94 -1.30 -9.19 -7.57
N ARG A 95 -0.45 -9.93 -8.30
CA ARG A 95 -0.83 -11.25 -8.83
C ARG A 95 -1.08 -12.28 -7.73
N GLU A 96 -0.23 -12.29 -6.68
CA GLU A 96 -0.41 -13.19 -5.55
C GLU A 96 -1.70 -12.86 -4.78
N LEU A 97 -1.99 -11.60 -4.53
CA LEU A 97 -3.25 -11.18 -3.89
C LEU A 97 -4.45 -11.61 -4.74
N ALA A 98 -4.43 -11.34 -6.06
CA ALA A 98 -5.51 -11.75 -6.96
C ALA A 98 -5.73 -13.27 -6.95
N ARG A 99 -4.64 -14.05 -7.03
CA ARG A 99 -4.68 -15.52 -7.07
C ARG A 99 -5.17 -16.12 -5.75
N LEU A 100 -4.64 -15.64 -4.62
CA LEU A 100 -4.94 -16.21 -3.29
C LEU A 100 -6.31 -15.78 -2.77
N ALA A 101 -6.72 -14.53 -3.04
CA ALA A 101 -8.02 -14.03 -2.61
C ALA A 101 -9.17 -14.39 -3.58
N GLY A 102 -8.85 -14.80 -4.80
CA GLY A 102 -9.89 -15.07 -5.81
C GLY A 102 -10.61 -13.80 -6.26
N CYS A 103 -9.95 -12.66 -6.22
CA CYS A 103 -10.53 -11.35 -6.55
C CYS A 103 -9.77 -10.68 -7.71
N MET A 104 -10.39 -9.70 -8.31
CA MET A 104 -9.71 -8.77 -9.21
C MET A 104 -8.85 -7.80 -8.38
N VAL A 105 -7.66 -7.46 -8.88
CA VAL A 105 -6.82 -6.39 -8.33
C VAL A 105 -6.61 -5.36 -9.42
N VAL A 106 -6.84 -4.08 -9.13
CA VAL A 106 -6.50 -2.95 -9.99
C VAL A 106 -5.38 -2.19 -9.31
N SER A 107 -4.15 -2.34 -9.82
CA SER A 107 -2.96 -1.62 -9.34
C SER A 107 -2.86 -0.27 -10.03
N LEU A 108 -2.84 0.80 -9.25
CA LEU A 108 -2.76 2.18 -9.73
C LEU A 108 -1.31 2.66 -9.78
N ASP A 109 -0.94 3.29 -10.89
CA ASP A 109 0.33 4.04 -11.04
C ASP A 109 0.03 5.53 -10.78
N TYR A 110 -0.12 5.89 -9.52
CA TYR A 110 -0.38 7.27 -9.12
C TYR A 110 0.85 8.14 -9.35
N ARG A 111 0.64 9.42 -9.60
CA ARG A 111 1.72 10.37 -9.91
C ARG A 111 2.63 10.59 -8.71
N LEU A 112 3.94 10.57 -8.96
CA LEU A 112 4.98 10.58 -7.94
C LEU A 112 5.60 11.96 -7.71
N ALA A 113 6.05 12.18 -6.49
CA ALA A 113 6.87 13.31 -6.08
C ALA A 113 8.34 13.11 -6.53
N PRO A 114 9.10 14.18 -6.72
CA PRO A 114 8.76 15.59 -6.47
C PRO A 114 8.01 16.28 -7.61
N GLU A 115 7.80 15.62 -8.75
CA GLU A 115 7.11 16.20 -9.92
C GLU A 115 5.65 16.51 -9.58
N HIS A 116 5.04 15.64 -8.78
CA HIS A 116 3.66 15.75 -8.33
C HIS A 116 3.59 15.60 -6.81
N ARG A 117 3.77 16.72 -6.13
CA ARG A 117 3.79 16.78 -4.67
C ARG A 117 2.41 16.59 -4.05
N PHE A 118 2.36 16.52 -2.74
CA PHE A 118 1.11 16.49 -1.97
C PHE A 118 0.18 17.65 -2.39
N PRO A 119 -1.15 17.40 -2.57
CA PRO A 119 -1.86 16.14 -2.33
C PRO A 119 -2.12 15.29 -3.58
N THR A 120 -1.29 15.38 -4.64
CA THR A 120 -1.59 14.76 -5.96
C THR A 120 -1.82 13.26 -5.84
N ALA A 121 -0.94 12.51 -5.17
CA ALA A 121 -1.10 11.05 -5.04
C ALA A 121 -2.40 10.66 -4.31
N SER A 122 -2.79 11.42 -3.28
CA SER A 122 -4.07 11.22 -2.58
C SER A 122 -5.27 11.50 -3.48
N ASN A 123 -5.20 12.56 -4.29
CA ASN A 123 -6.24 12.88 -5.26
C ASN A 123 -6.35 11.80 -6.35
N ASP A 124 -5.23 11.33 -6.88
CA ASP A 124 -5.18 10.27 -7.89
C ASP A 124 -5.78 8.96 -7.37
N ALA A 125 -5.45 8.57 -6.15
CA ALA A 125 -5.98 7.37 -5.50
C ALA A 125 -7.50 7.46 -5.30
N TRP A 126 -8.01 8.63 -4.91
CA TRP A 126 -9.43 8.87 -4.77
C TRP A 126 -10.16 8.87 -6.12
N ASP A 127 -9.63 9.55 -7.12
CA ASP A 127 -10.20 9.57 -8.46
C ASP A 127 -10.27 8.16 -9.05
N ALA A 128 -9.22 7.35 -8.83
CA ALA A 128 -9.18 5.97 -9.26
C ALA A 128 -10.24 5.10 -8.57
N LEU A 129 -10.48 5.31 -7.27
CA LEU A 129 -11.52 4.57 -6.53
C LEU A 129 -12.92 4.93 -7.04
N GLN A 130 -13.22 6.21 -7.24
CA GLN A 130 -14.49 6.66 -7.79
C GLN A 130 -14.72 6.11 -9.20
N TRP A 131 -13.68 6.17 -10.05
CA TRP A 131 -13.76 5.62 -11.40
C TRP A 131 -13.96 4.10 -11.37
N LEU A 132 -13.26 3.38 -10.50
CA LEU A 132 -13.41 1.93 -10.36
C LEU A 132 -14.82 1.56 -9.94
N ALA A 133 -15.39 2.24 -8.96
CA ALA A 133 -16.76 2.01 -8.51
C ALA A 133 -17.78 2.22 -9.66
N ALA A 134 -17.60 3.29 -10.45
CA ALA A 134 -18.49 3.58 -11.57
C ALA A 134 -18.31 2.63 -12.78
N ASN A 135 -17.18 1.93 -12.88
CA ASN A 135 -16.86 1.07 -14.03
C ASN A 135 -16.72 -0.42 -13.66
N ALA A 136 -17.00 -0.81 -12.41
CA ALA A 136 -16.78 -2.16 -11.92
C ALA A 136 -17.45 -3.23 -12.80
N GLU A 137 -18.74 -3.08 -13.09
CA GLU A 137 -19.49 -4.02 -13.93
C GLU A 137 -18.91 -4.14 -15.34
N ARG A 138 -18.49 -3.03 -15.95
CA ARG A 138 -17.85 -3.03 -17.27
C ARG A 138 -16.52 -3.80 -17.27
N LEU A 139 -15.79 -3.79 -16.17
CA LEU A 139 -14.56 -4.55 -15.98
C LEU A 139 -14.83 -6.03 -15.65
N GLY A 140 -16.06 -6.39 -15.31
CA GLY A 140 -16.44 -7.71 -14.83
C GLY A 140 -16.31 -7.88 -13.33
N ALA A 141 -16.21 -6.77 -12.59
CA ALA A 141 -16.18 -6.75 -11.14
C ALA A 141 -17.58 -6.53 -10.53
N ASP A 142 -17.72 -6.89 -9.26
CA ASP A 142 -18.92 -6.64 -8.47
C ASP A 142 -18.80 -5.29 -7.75
N PRO A 143 -19.63 -4.28 -8.08
CA PRO A 143 -19.58 -2.97 -7.45
C PRO A 143 -19.94 -2.98 -5.96
N GLN A 144 -20.55 -4.05 -5.44
CA GLN A 144 -20.90 -4.18 -4.03
C GLN A 144 -19.76 -4.80 -3.20
N ARG A 145 -18.71 -5.31 -3.83
CA ARG A 145 -17.56 -5.94 -3.18
C ARG A 145 -16.25 -5.25 -3.55
N LEU A 146 -16.23 -3.92 -3.28
CA LEU A 146 -15.06 -3.07 -3.45
C LEU A 146 -14.21 -3.05 -2.19
N THR A 147 -12.90 -3.07 -2.35
CA THR A 147 -11.91 -2.88 -1.27
C THR A 147 -10.80 -1.95 -1.73
N VAL A 148 -10.13 -1.34 -0.77
CA VAL A 148 -8.90 -0.58 -0.99
C VAL A 148 -7.76 -1.21 -0.24
N GLY A 149 -6.55 -1.10 -0.76
CA GLY A 149 -5.38 -1.62 -0.06
C GLY A 149 -4.07 -1.11 -0.65
N GLY A 150 -3.02 -1.31 0.11
CA GLY A 150 -1.68 -0.91 -0.30
C GLY A 150 -0.65 -1.15 0.79
N ASP A 151 0.60 -0.95 0.43
CA ASP A 151 1.75 -1.10 1.32
C ASP A 151 2.46 0.25 1.55
N SER A 152 2.95 0.49 2.77
CA SER A 152 3.70 1.71 3.11
C SER A 152 2.94 2.99 2.73
N ALA A 153 3.50 3.88 1.92
CA ALA A 153 2.80 5.04 1.38
C ALA A 153 1.49 4.68 0.65
N GLY A 154 1.44 3.53 -0.03
CA GLY A 154 0.21 3.02 -0.63
C GLY A 154 -0.82 2.61 0.42
N GLY A 155 -0.38 2.09 1.57
CA GLY A 155 -1.23 1.84 2.72
C GLY A 155 -1.82 3.14 3.31
N THR A 156 -1.03 4.21 3.34
CA THR A 156 -1.53 5.56 3.69
C THR A 156 -2.65 5.99 2.74
N LEU A 157 -2.44 5.86 1.41
CA LEU A 157 -3.46 6.21 0.41
C LEU A 157 -4.73 5.36 0.54
N ALA A 158 -4.58 4.08 0.88
CA ALA A 158 -5.72 3.19 1.11
C ALA A 158 -6.52 3.59 2.36
N ALA A 159 -5.86 3.95 3.47
CA ALA A 159 -6.51 4.45 4.68
C ALA A 159 -7.25 5.78 4.41
N VAL A 160 -6.63 6.69 3.68
CA VAL A 160 -7.26 7.95 3.24
C VAL A 160 -8.48 7.69 2.36
N ASN A 161 -8.37 6.77 1.40
CA ASN A 161 -9.48 6.38 0.55
C ASN A 161 -10.64 5.77 1.33
N ALA A 162 -10.38 5.02 2.41
CA ALA A 162 -11.44 4.47 3.25
C ALA A 162 -12.23 5.57 3.97
N ILE A 163 -11.54 6.63 4.43
CA ILE A 163 -12.20 7.80 5.04
C ILE A 163 -13.02 8.57 4.01
N LEU A 164 -12.43 8.87 2.85
CA LEU A 164 -13.12 9.58 1.76
C LEU A 164 -14.33 8.79 1.23
N ALA A 165 -14.23 7.47 1.15
CA ALA A 165 -15.31 6.60 0.71
C ALA A 165 -16.50 6.64 1.69
N ARG A 166 -16.23 6.57 3.01
CA ARG A 166 -17.26 6.76 4.04
C ARG A 166 -17.96 8.11 3.87
N ASP A 167 -17.19 9.20 3.73
CA ASP A 167 -17.72 10.56 3.60
C ASP A 167 -18.56 10.75 2.33
N ALA A 168 -18.22 10.02 1.26
CA ALA A 168 -18.96 10.03 0.00
C ALA A 168 -20.12 9.02 -0.06
N GLY A 169 -20.32 8.21 0.99
CA GLY A 169 -21.34 7.15 0.98
C GLY A 169 -21.00 6.01 0.00
N LEU A 170 -19.74 5.81 -0.35
CA LEU A 170 -19.27 4.71 -1.19
C LEU A 170 -18.89 3.52 -0.30
N PRO A 171 -19.67 2.42 -0.31
CA PRO A 171 -19.39 1.29 0.56
C PRO A 171 -18.10 0.57 0.15
N LEU A 172 -17.25 0.27 1.14
CA LEU A 172 -16.08 -0.58 1.00
C LEU A 172 -16.21 -1.78 1.95
N ALA A 173 -15.84 -2.97 1.47
CA ALA A 173 -15.86 -4.18 2.28
C ALA A 173 -14.67 -4.29 3.24
N LEU A 174 -13.52 -3.73 2.87
CA LEU A 174 -12.28 -3.78 3.68
C LEU A 174 -11.32 -2.66 3.25
N GLN A 175 -10.49 -2.19 4.19
CA GLN A 175 -9.21 -1.55 3.94
C GLN A 175 -8.07 -2.51 4.32
N LEU A 176 -7.23 -2.87 3.34
CA LEU A 176 -6.09 -3.78 3.48
C LEU A 176 -4.80 -2.98 3.62
N LEU A 177 -4.29 -2.83 4.83
CA LEU A 177 -3.17 -1.93 5.15
C LEU A 177 -1.92 -2.73 5.50
N ILE A 178 -0.91 -2.66 4.65
CA ILE A 178 0.37 -3.35 4.85
C ILE A 178 1.40 -2.30 5.31
N TYR A 179 1.81 -2.37 6.57
CA TYR A 179 2.73 -1.42 7.25
C TYR A 179 2.54 0.04 6.82
N PRO A 180 1.33 0.59 6.94
CA PRO A 180 1.03 1.93 6.42
C PRO A 180 1.80 3.01 7.18
N GLY A 181 2.19 4.08 6.49
CA GLY A 181 2.58 5.33 7.13
C GLY A 181 1.34 6.09 7.59
N CYS A 182 1.24 6.40 8.88
CA CYS A 182 0.04 7.00 9.46
C CYS A 182 0.30 8.32 10.21
N ALA A 183 1.56 8.58 10.59
CA ALA A 183 1.96 9.74 11.40
C ALA A 183 2.57 10.88 10.57
N ALA A 184 2.41 12.10 11.07
CA ALA A 184 3.01 13.30 10.49
C ALA A 184 4.50 13.44 10.79
N HIS A 185 4.95 12.85 11.91
CA HIS A 185 6.29 13.03 12.46
C HIS A 185 6.95 11.70 12.79
N GLN A 186 8.29 11.70 12.77
CA GLN A 186 9.13 10.53 13.07
C GLN A 186 9.55 10.56 14.55
N ASP A 187 8.59 10.59 15.46
CA ASP A 187 8.79 10.83 16.90
C ASP A 187 8.30 9.68 17.81
N THR A 188 7.87 8.57 17.23
CA THR A 188 7.51 7.37 18.00
C THR A 188 8.75 6.61 18.49
N PRO A 189 8.64 5.78 19.54
CA PRO A 189 9.74 4.92 20.01
C PRO A 189 10.32 4.04 18.90
N SER A 190 9.51 3.48 18.00
CA SER A 190 9.97 2.65 16.89
C SER A 190 10.81 3.42 15.88
N HIS A 191 10.51 4.69 15.60
CA HIS A 191 11.35 5.54 14.76
C HIS A 191 12.76 5.72 15.35
N ALA A 192 12.89 5.85 16.67
CA ALA A 192 14.19 5.92 17.32
C ALA A 192 14.90 4.56 17.34
N LEU A 193 14.18 3.48 17.68
CA LEU A 193 14.73 2.14 17.85
C LEU A 193 15.23 1.54 16.53
N PHE A 194 14.46 1.75 15.44
CA PHE A 194 14.70 1.17 14.13
C PHE A 194 15.23 2.18 13.10
N ALA A 195 15.81 3.29 13.56
CA ALA A 195 16.31 4.38 12.73
C ALA A 195 17.37 3.97 11.71
N ARG A 196 18.13 2.89 11.95
CA ARG A 196 19.29 2.48 11.15
C ARG A 196 19.46 0.97 11.10
N GLY A 197 20.15 0.51 10.04
CA GLY A 197 20.56 -0.90 9.89
C GLY A 197 19.48 -1.83 9.37
N LEU A 198 18.36 -1.29 8.91
CA LEU A 198 17.23 -2.02 8.36
C LEU A 198 16.93 -1.60 6.91
N VAL A 199 15.83 -2.09 6.34
CA VAL A 199 15.47 -1.76 4.95
C VAL A 199 14.97 -0.31 4.82
N LEU A 200 14.10 0.12 5.74
CA LEU A 200 13.67 1.51 5.86
C LEU A 200 14.41 2.15 7.02
N GLU A 201 15.07 3.26 6.75
CA GLU A 201 15.84 4.02 7.72
C GLU A 201 15.36 5.48 7.80
N GLU A 202 15.64 6.14 8.92
CA GLU A 202 15.26 7.55 9.15
C GLU A 202 15.69 8.49 8.01
N PRO A 203 16.93 8.45 7.48
CA PRO A 203 17.30 9.34 6.39
C PRO A 203 16.48 9.12 5.11
N ALA A 204 16.02 7.88 4.87
CA ALA A 204 15.15 7.58 3.73
C ALA A 204 13.74 8.15 3.94
N ILE A 205 13.17 8.03 5.16
CA ILE A 205 11.87 8.62 5.49
C ILE A 205 11.91 10.14 5.33
N SER A 206 12.94 10.79 5.89
CA SER A 206 13.15 12.24 5.76
C SER A 206 13.28 12.67 4.29
N TRP A 207 13.97 11.88 3.47
CA TRP A 207 14.12 12.15 2.04
C TRP A 207 12.78 12.02 1.29
N PHE A 208 11.99 10.97 1.57
CA PHE A 208 10.65 10.80 1.00
C PHE A 208 9.74 11.97 1.36
N PHE A 209 9.71 12.35 2.63
CA PHE A 209 8.90 13.49 3.10
C PHE A 209 9.33 14.79 2.44
N GLY A 210 10.64 15.06 2.31
CA GLY A 210 11.16 16.24 1.63
C GLY A 210 10.79 16.31 0.14
N ASN A 211 10.63 15.18 -0.53
CA ASN A 211 10.15 15.14 -1.91
C ASN A 211 8.64 15.38 -2.00
N TYR A 212 7.84 14.86 -1.06
CA TYR A 212 6.38 14.82 -1.19
C TYR A 212 5.68 16.04 -0.61
N VAL A 213 6.03 16.47 0.62
CA VAL A 213 5.41 17.61 1.30
C VAL A 213 6.31 18.85 1.28
N GLN A 214 5.70 20.05 1.23
CA GLN A 214 6.43 21.32 1.10
C GLN A 214 6.41 22.14 2.38
N SER A 215 5.50 21.85 3.30
CA SER A 215 5.30 22.63 4.52
C SER A 215 4.91 21.74 5.70
N ARG A 216 5.05 22.30 6.90
CA ARG A 216 4.55 21.65 8.12
C ARG A 216 3.04 21.48 8.09
N ALA A 217 2.31 22.43 7.54
CA ALA A 217 0.85 22.36 7.43
C ALA A 217 0.39 21.18 6.56
N GLU A 218 1.12 20.88 5.48
CA GLU A 218 0.84 19.69 4.67
C GLU A 218 1.13 18.38 5.41
N ARG A 219 2.13 18.35 6.31
CA ARG A 219 2.39 17.20 7.17
C ARG A 219 1.26 16.93 8.17
N GLU A 220 0.62 17.98 8.67
CA GLU A 220 -0.50 17.90 9.60
C GLU A 220 -1.84 17.57 8.91
N ASP A 221 -1.88 17.59 7.58
CA ASP A 221 -3.08 17.21 6.83
C ASP A 221 -3.32 15.69 6.97
N TRP A 222 -4.51 15.32 7.37
CA TRP A 222 -4.88 13.91 7.58
C TRP A 222 -4.77 13.05 6.31
N ARG A 223 -4.78 13.63 5.11
CA ARG A 223 -4.55 12.91 3.86
C ARG A 223 -3.08 12.53 3.65
N PHE A 224 -2.19 13.10 4.44
CA PHE A 224 -0.80 12.67 4.57
C PHE A 224 -0.61 11.78 5.80
N ALA A 225 -1.24 12.14 6.92
CA ALA A 225 -1.12 11.48 8.21
C ALA A 225 -2.51 11.04 8.74
N PRO A 226 -3.01 9.86 8.38
CA PRO A 226 -4.36 9.40 8.77
C PRO A 226 -4.64 9.41 10.29
N LEU A 227 -3.61 9.36 11.13
CA LEU A 227 -3.76 9.56 12.59
C LEU A 227 -4.34 10.94 12.94
N HIS A 228 -4.18 11.94 12.09
CA HIS A 228 -4.76 13.28 12.28
C HIS A 228 -6.19 13.41 11.75
N ALA A 229 -6.77 12.36 11.16
CA ALA A 229 -8.17 12.42 10.77
C ALA A 229 -9.04 12.74 11.99
N PRO A 230 -9.94 13.73 11.88
CA PRO A 230 -10.74 14.16 13.03
C PRO A 230 -11.70 13.08 13.49
N ASP A 231 -12.12 12.22 12.56
CA ASP A 231 -13.10 11.16 12.79
C ASP A 231 -12.82 9.99 11.82
N VAL A 232 -12.94 8.76 12.34
CA VAL A 232 -12.83 7.50 11.58
C VAL A 232 -14.00 6.56 11.87
N ASP A 233 -15.09 7.05 12.49
CA ASP A 233 -16.30 6.27 12.74
C ASP A 233 -16.92 5.84 11.41
N GLY A 234 -17.36 4.59 11.33
CA GLY A 234 -18.06 4.07 10.16
C GLY A 234 -17.20 3.87 8.90
N VAL A 235 -15.87 4.02 8.97
CA VAL A 235 -14.99 3.60 7.87
C VAL A 235 -15.01 2.07 7.71
N ALA A 236 -14.60 1.57 6.55
CA ALA A 236 -14.55 0.13 6.29
C ALA A 236 -13.72 -0.62 7.34
N PRO A 237 -14.09 -1.88 7.70
CA PRO A 237 -13.25 -2.75 8.51
C PRO A 237 -11.82 -2.80 7.99
N ALA A 238 -10.84 -3.02 8.87
CA ALA A 238 -9.43 -3.02 8.49
C ALA A 238 -8.75 -4.37 8.77
N TRP A 239 -7.92 -4.82 7.84
CA TRP A 239 -6.83 -5.72 8.14
C TRP A 239 -5.51 -4.94 8.06
N ILE A 240 -4.69 -5.02 9.11
CA ILE A 240 -3.43 -4.29 9.22
C ILE A 240 -2.32 -5.30 9.48
N GLY A 241 -1.38 -5.41 8.56
CA GLY A 241 -0.21 -6.27 8.67
C GLY A 241 1.06 -5.45 8.88
N LEU A 242 1.72 -5.57 10.05
CA LEU A 242 2.90 -4.79 10.42
C LEU A 242 4.15 -5.65 10.49
N ALA A 243 5.32 -5.04 10.27
CA ALA A 243 6.62 -5.63 10.52
C ALA A 243 7.11 -5.24 11.92
N GLU A 244 7.59 -6.21 12.71
CA GLU A 244 8.05 -5.94 14.09
C GLU A 244 9.25 -4.98 14.14
N CYS A 245 10.19 -5.11 13.20
CA CYS A 245 11.41 -4.31 13.16
C CYS A 245 11.29 -3.20 12.09
N ASP A 246 10.35 -2.28 12.29
CA ASP A 246 10.00 -1.24 11.33
C ASP A 246 9.84 0.11 12.05
N PRO A 247 10.43 1.20 11.56
CA PRO A 247 10.14 2.53 12.10
C PRO A 247 8.65 2.86 12.19
N LEU A 248 7.82 2.32 11.28
CA LEU A 248 6.39 2.63 11.18
C LEU A 248 5.51 1.72 12.06
N VAL A 249 6.07 0.80 12.85
CA VAL A 249 5.25 -0.19 13.58
C VAL A 249 4.35 0.48 14.64
N ASP A 250 4.88 1.44 15.40
CA ASP A 250 4.10 2.10 16.46
C ASP A 250 2.94 2.91 15.86
N GLU A 251 3.17 3.69 14.81
CA GLU A 251 2.11 4.48 14.16
C GLU A 251 1.03 3.59 13.50
N GLY A 252 1.42 2.41 13.00
CA GLY A 252 0.47 1.41 12.52
C GLY A 252 -0.40 0.82 13.64
N ILE A 253 0.18 0.57 14.82
CA ILE A 253 -0.55 0.15 16.03
C ILE A 253 -1.50 1.26 16.49
N GLU A 254 -1.01 2.51 16.58
CA GLU A 254 -1.82 3.67 16.98
C GLU A 254 -3.01 3.88 16.03
N TYR A 255 -2.83 3.67 14.73
CA TYR A 255 -3.93 3.75 13.77
C TYR A 255 -4.94 2.61 13.95
N ALA A 256 -4.48 1.38 14.22
CA ALA A 256 -5.35 0.27 14.57
C ALA A 256 -6.18 0.56 15.82
N ASP A 257 -5.57 1.15 16.84
CA ASP A 257 -6.25 1.50 18.08
C ASP A 257 -7.22 2.67 17.88
N LYS A 258 -6.88 3.68 17.07
CA LYS A 258 -7.79 4.75 16.67
C LYS A 258 -9.05 4.20 16.00
N LEU A 259 -8.90 3.26 15.06
CA LEU A 259 -10.03 2.59 14.40
C LEU A 259 -10.90 1.80 15.39
N ARG A 260 -10.27 1.03 16.28
CA ARG A 260 -10.99 0.24 17.31
C ARG A 260 -11.76 1.12 18.28
N LEU A 261 -11.17 2.24 18.73
CA LEU A 261 -11.82 3.22 19.60
C LEU A 261 -13.05 3.86 18.94
N ALA A 262 -13.04 3.98 17.61
CA ALA A 262 -14.16 4.42 16.80
C ALA A 262 -15.17 3.29 16.47
N GLY A 263 -15.02 2.11 17.07
CA GLY A 263 -15.92 0.97 16.84
C GLY A 263 -15.73 0.25 15.50
N VAL A 264 -14.66 0.53 14.76
CA VAL A 264 -14.34 -0.15 13.50
C VAL A 264 -13.69 -1.50 13.77
N PRO A 265 -14.16 -2.60 13.15
CA PRO A 265 -13.50 -3.90 13.28
C PRO A 265 -12.09 -3.89 12.71
N VAL A 266 -11.09 -4.32 13.49
CA VAL A 266 -9.68 -4.36 13.09
C VAL A 266 -9.08 -5.73 13.40
N ASP A 267 -8.58 -6.39 12.37
CA ASP A 267 -7.69 -7.55 12.45
C ASP A 267 -6.23 -7.04 12.29
N LEU A 268 -5.41 -7.19 13.34
CA LEU A 268 -4.04 -6.68 13.39
C LEU A 268 -3.06 -7.83 13.55
N ASP A 269 -2.19 -8.02 12.57
CA ASP A 269 -1.09 -8.98 12.59
C ASP A 269 0.27 -8.26 12.68
N ILE A 270 1.11 -8.62 13.65
CA ILE A 270 2.50 -8.16 13.72
C ILE A 270 3.43 -9.34 13.41
N TYR A 271 4.13 -9.26 12.27
CA TYR A 271 5.05 -10.29 11.81
C TYR A 271 6.41 -10.12 12.47
N ARG A 272 6.80 -11.14 13.26
CA ARG A 272 8.01 -11.07 14.10
C ARG A 272 9.30 -11.25 13.31
N GLY A 273 10.33 -10.51 13.70
CA GLY A 273 11.68 -10.62 13.16
C GLY A 273 11.83 -10.17 11.71
N VAL A 274 10.85 -9.45 11.14
CA VAL A 274 10.90 -8.91 9.79
C VAL A 274 10.93 -7.38 9.80
N THR A 275 11.38 -6.79 8.69
CA THR A 275 11.54 -5.35 8.53
C THR A 275 10.53 -4.82 7.50
N HIS A 276 10.46 -3.50 7.35
CA HIS A 276 9.72 -2.87 6.27
C HIS A 276 9.98 -3.56 4.91
N GLU A 277 9.04 -3.51 3.99
CA GLU A 277 9.05 -4.20 2.67
C GLU A 277 9.12 -5.74 2.71
N PHE A 278 9.02 -6.39 3.87
CA PHE A 278 9.12 -7.85 3.97
C PHE A 278 8.09 -8.58 3.09
N ILE A 279 6.93 -7.98 2.85
CA ILE A 279 5.85 -8.55 2.02
C ILE A 279 6.35 -8.97 0.64
N LYS A 280 7.34 -8.30 0.10
CA LYS A 280 7.95 -8.56 -1.21
C LYS A 280 9.12 -9.56 -1.16
N MET A 281 9.36 -10.22 -0.03
CA MET A 281 10.51 -11.10 0.17
C MET A 281 10.13 -12.59 0.27
N GLY A 282 9.03 -12.99 -0.36
CA GLY A 282 8.45 -14.33 -0.22
C GLY A 282 9.33 -15.49 -0.68
N ARG A 283 10.36 -15.25 -1.52
CA ARG A 283 11.38 -16.25 -1.86
C ARG A 283 12.36 -16.49 -0.70
N ALA A 284 12.62 -15.45 0.09
CA ALA A 284 13.67 -15.45 1.10
C ALA A 284 13.17 -15.75 2.52
N ILE A 285 11.96 -15.30 2.86
CA ILE A 285 11.40 -15.41 4.21
C ILE A 285 9.97 -15.95 4.22
N PRO A 286 9.65 -16.90 5.12
CA PRO A 286 8.31 -17.51 5.21
C PRO A 286 7.24 -16.53 5.69
N GLU A 287 7.60 -15.54 6.51
CA GLU A 287 6.70 -14.52 7.04
C GLU A 287 6.02 -13.72 5.92
N ALA A 288 6.71 -13.46 4.82
CA ALA A 288 6.13 -12.80 3.65
C ALA A 288 5.01 -13.65 3.02
N ARG A 289 5.26 -14.96 2.84
CA ARG A 289 4.22 -15.87 2.32
C ARG A 289 3.06 -16.03 3.28
N LYS A 290 3.33 -16.03 4.59
CA LYS A 290 2.28 -16.01 5.62
C LYS A 290 1.43 -14.75 5.48
N ALA A 291 2.07 -13.59 5.36
CA ALA A 291 1.36 -12.31 5.20
C ALA A 291 0.52 -12.26 3.91
N HIS A 292 1.01 -12.82 2.78
CA HIS A 292 0.19 -12.97 1.58
C HIS A 292 -1.08 -13.81 1.84
N ALA A 293 -0.94 -14.92 2.56
CA ALA A 293 -2.07 -15.79 2.88
C ALA A 293 -3.06 -15.13 3.86
N ASP A 294 -2.56 -14.42 4.88
CA ASP A 294 -3.39 -13.72 5.86
C ASP A 294 -4.16 -12.56 5.20
N ALA A 295 -3.48 -11.74 4.39
CA ALA A 295 -4.10 -10.67 3.59
C ALA A 295 -5.20 -11.20 2.66
N ALA A 296 -4.90 -12.28 1.96
CA ALA A 296 -5.87 -12.93 1.07
C ALA A 296 -7.06 -13.52 1.85
N ARG A 297 -6.83 -14.10 3.03
CA ARG A 297 -7.89 -14.58 3.93
C ARG A 297 -8.79 -13.43 4.37
N ALA A 298 -8.21 -12.30 4.78
CA ALA A 298 -8.97 -11.11 5.16
C ALA A 298 -9.85 -10.60 4.01
N LEU A 299 -9.31 -10.53 2.80
CA LEU A 299 -10.08 -10.18 1.59
C LEU A 299 -11.23 -11.16 1.34
N ARG A 300 -10.97 -12.48 1.38
CA ARG A 300 -12.00 -13.50 1.17
C ARG A 300 -13.13 -13.38 2.19
N LEU A 301 -12.81 -13.19 3.47
CA LEU A 301 -13.81 -13.01 4.53
C LEU A 301 -14.65 -11.74 4.28
N ALA A 302 -14.01 -10.64 3.92
CA ALA A 302 -14.70 -9.38 3.60
C ALA A 302 -15.62 -9.50 2.38
N PHE A 303 -15.29 -10.39 1.44
CA PHE A 303 -16.10 -10.67 0.25
C PHE A 303 -17.18 -11.75 0.47
N GLY A 304 -17.28 -12.31 1.67
CA GLY A 304 -18.19 -13.42 1.96
C GLY A 304 -17.81 -14.71 1.23
N MET A 305 -16.54 -14.92 0.97
CA MET A 305 -15.98 -16.12 0.33
C MET A 305 -15.31 -16.99 1.41
N GLU A 306 -15.72 -18.25 1.53
CA GLU A 306 -15.12 -19.23 2.43
C GLU A 306 -13.77 -19.78 1.94
#